data_a7d6368d12830f9d13bf5390b9386351
#
_entry.id   a7d6368d12830f9d13bf5390b9386351
#
_cell.length_a   1.000
_cell.length_b   1.000
_cell.length_c   1.000
_cell.angle_alpha   90.00
_cell.angle_beta   90.00
_cell.angle_gamma   90.00
#
_symmetry.space_group_name_H-M   'P 1'
#
loop_
_entity.id
_entity.type
_entity.pdbx_description
1 polymer ?
#
loop_
_entity_poly.entity_id
_entity_poly.type
_entity_poly.pdbx_seq_one_letter_code
_entity_poly.pdbx_strand_id
1 'polypeptide(L)'
;LDEQPDIVFVTEPYFAEYTIIDPCTDAVQAIGRFRNGTSLAIHVVNTNENYPIRTQAGIKEYLKGCRDAYKTIKNFYECATSSESRDAYKAALDILPYNRMLKDGKTNYFVIDNFVDEALVKSAYNNIDSVVNRYKESSLFLPKLTQPLFYKFGDKERLSLMDKNSSIKESRKRIVELLESLKDDRNSPLAQSFISDIRQVDAFIIDAYDTVGKEVIEVNNYSFKKIKEAMIMKNYREKTSGVEFVQLLKISFITGKKYTRKEVKEELKRLYSLVNTAPKKAVTAMTIKDFFKIQECKIANQKAIRILEPLI
;
A
#
# COMPACT_ATOMS: atom_id res chain seq x y z
N LEU A 1 -40.58 -21.99 2.87
CA LEU A 1 -41.48 -20.85 3.09
C LEU A 1 -42.51 -20.88 1.96
N ASP A 2 -43.78 -21.03 2.30
CA ASP A 2 -44.87 -21.09 1.32
C ASP A 2 -45.33 -19.69 0.87
N GLU A 3 -44.87 -18.65 1.54
CA GLU A 3 -45.15 -17.24 1.23
C GLU A 3 -44.08 -16.66 0.31
N GLN A 4 -44.46 -15.70 -0.51
CA GLN A 4 -43.52 -14.90 -1.32
C GLN A 4 -43.10 -13.67 -0.51
N PRO A 5 -41.90 -13.68 0.09
CA PRO A 5 -41.45 -12.57 0.93
C PRO A 5 -40.99 -11.38 0.09
N ASP A 6 -41.05 -10.22 0.71
CA ASP A 6 -40.32 -9.06 0.25
C ASP A 6 -38.86 -9.14 0.70
N ILE A 7 -37.94 -8.80 -0.17
CA ILE A 7 -36.51 -8.79 0.12
C ILE A 7 -36.02 -7.35 0.01
N VAL A 8 -35.34 -6.88 1.05
CA VAL A 8 -34.68 -5.57 1.06
C VAL A 8 -33.19 -5.76 1.29
N PHE A 9 -32.37 -5.40 0.30
CA PHE A 9 -30.94 -5.22 0.46
C PHE A 9 -30.63 -3.80 0.86
N VAL A 10 -29.69 -3.59 1.75
CA VAL A 10 -29.21 -2.27 2.14
C VAL A 10 -27.69 -2.25 2.06
N THR A 11 -27.14 -1.36 1.25
CA THR A 11 -25.70 -1.21 1.08
C THR A 11 -25.25 0.22 1.39
N GLU A 12 -24.22 0.32 2.21
CA GLU A 12 -23.63 1.58 2.64
C GLU A 12 -22.10 1.54 2.52
N PRO A 13 -21.56 1.65 1.29
CA PRO A 13 -20.14 1.47 1.02
C PRO A 13 -19.23 2.54 1.65
N TYR A 14 -19.78 3.64 2.13
CA TYR A 14 -19.00 4.74 2.70
C TYR A 14 -18.53 4.45 4.12
N PHE A 15 -19.42 3.86 4.96
CA PHE A 15 -19.16 3.61 6.38
C PHE A 15 -19.09 2.12 6.73
N ALA A 16 -19.74 1.28 5.95
CA ALA A 16 -19.91 -0.13 6.19
C ALA A 16 -19.65 -0.94 4.91
N GLU A 17 -18.40 -0.93 4.46
CA GLU A 17 -17.96 -1.60 3.23
C GLU A 17 -18.35 -3.09 3.17
N TYR A 18 -18.47 -3.73 4.33
CA TYR A 18 -18.93 -5.12 4.45
C TYR A 18 -20.40 -5.35 4.07
N THR A 19 -21.17 -4.28 3.87
CA THR A 19 -22.58 -4.38 3.41
C THR A 19 -22.69 -4.46 1.89
N ILE A 20 -21.60 -4.26 1.15
CA ILE A 20 -21.58 -4.38 -0.30
C ILE A 20 -21.93 -5.80 -0.70
N ILE A 21 -22.88 -5.93 -1.62
CA ILE A 21 -23.26 -7.21 -2.22
C ILE A 21 -22.99 -7.20 -3.73
N ASP A 22 -22.63 -8.33 -4.31
CA ASP A 22 -22.59 -8.45 -5.76
C ASP A 22 -23.98 -8.74 -6.31
N PRO A 23 -24.54 -7.85 -7.17
CA PRO A 23 -25.79 -8.09 -7.86
C PRO A 23 -25.82 -9.41 -8.64
N CYS A 24 -24.70 -9.85 -9.19
CA CYS A 24 -24.62 -11.04 -10.02
C CYS A 24 -24.55 -12.37 -9.24
N THR A 25 -24.10 -12.33 -7.99
CA THR A 25 -23.92 -13.53 -7.16
C THR A 25 -24.76 -13.46 -5.89
N ASP A 26 -24.52 -12.50 -5.01
CA ASP A 26 -25.13 -12.44 -3.69
C ASP A 26 -26.65 -12.22 -3.76
N ALA A 27 -27.07 -11.24 -4.59
CA ALA A 27 -28.50 -10.98 -4.76
C ALA A 27 -29.22 -12.15 -5.41
N VAL A 28 -28.61 -12.79 -6.43
CA VAL A 28 -29.16 -13.98 -7.08
C VAL A 28 -29.30 -15.14 -6.10
N GLN A 29 -28.28 -15.39 -5.29
CA GLN A 29 -28.30 -16.47 -4.29
C GLN A 29 -29.33 -16.21 -3.19
N ALA A 30 -29.43 -14.96 -2.72
CA ALA A 30 -30.38 -14.59 -1.69
C ALA A 30 -31.83 -14.80 -2.17
N ILE A 31 -32.16 -14.31 -3.37
CA ILE A 31 -33.49 -14.43 -3.98
C ILE A 31 -33.78 -15.89 -4.34
N GLY A 32 -32.82 -16.62 -4.88
CA GLY A 32 -32.96 -18.02 -5.30
C GLY A 32 -33.21 -19.03 -4.15
N ARG A 33 -33.05 -18.61 -2.89
CA ARG A 33 -33.41 -19.42 -1.72
C ARG A 33 -34.91 -19.52 -1.51
N PHE A 34 -35.70 -18.66 -2.12
CA PHE A 34 -37.16 -18.68 -2.01
C PHE A 34 -37.76 -19.41 -3.21
N ARG A 35 -38.15 -20.68 -2.98
CA ARG A 35 -38.65 -21.60 -4.04
C ARG A 35 -39.90 -21.10 -4.76
N ASN A 36 -40.74 -20.32 -4.07
CA ASN A 36 -41.97 -19.76 -4.63
C ASN A 36 -41.74 -18.34 -5.19
N GLY A 37 -40.48 -17.89 -5.29
CA GLY A 37 -40.12 -16.58 -5.70
C GLY A 37 -40.28 -15.51 -4.61
N THR A 38 -40.13 -14.26 -4.98
CA THR A 38 -40.29 -13.09 -4.09
C THR A 38 -41.35 -12.17 -4.67
N SER A 39 -42.15 -11.50 -3.83
CA SER A 39 -43.14 -10.54 -4.29
C SER A 39 -42.48 -9.23 -4.73
N LEU A 40 -41.46 -8.81 -4.00
CA LEU A 40 -40.72 -7.58 -4.25
C LEU A 40 -39.26 -7.73 -3.81
N ALA A 41 -38.34 -7.24 -4.63
CA ALA A 41 -36.95 -7.10 -4.24
C ALA A 41 -36.53 -5.63 -4.39
N ILE A 42 -36.08 -5.03 -3.29
CA ILE A 42 -35.64 -3.64 -3.22
C ILE A 42 -34.17 -3.63 -2.85
N HIS A 43 -33.36 -2.82 -3.52
CA HIS A 43 -32.01 -2.52 -3.10
C HIS A 43 -31.88 -1.02 -2.77
N VAL A 44 -31.75 -0.71 -1.50
CA VAL A 44 -31.39 0.63 -1.01
C VAL A 44 -29.89 0.77 -1.09
N VAL A 45 -29.43 1.59 -2.03
CA VAL A 45 -28.01 1.69 -2.38
C VAL A 45 -27.49 3.08 -2.04
N ASN A 46 -26.39 3.14 -1.30
CA ASN A 46 -25.51 4.29 -1.32
C ASN A 46 -24.28 3.98 -2.20
N THR A 47 -23.62 5.01 -2.73
CA THR A 47 -22.45 4.88 -3.60
C THR A 47 -21.27 5.66 -3.03
N ASN A 48 -20.06 5.28 -3.41
CA ASN A 48 -18.83 5.95 -2.96
C ASN A 48 -17.95 6.30 -4.16
N GLU A 49 -18.01 7.55 -4.58
CA GLU A 49 -17.26 8.08 -5.72
C GLU A 49 -15.73 7.95 -5.59
N ASN A 50 -15.23 7.71 -4.38
CA ASN A 50 -13.80 7.44 -4.15
C ASN A 50 -13.37 6.04 -4.56
N TYR A 51 -14.30 5.14 -4.87
CA TYR A 51 -13.92 3.82 -5.39
C TYR A 51 -13.38 3.94 -6.81
N PRO A 52 -12.19 3.38 -7.07
CA PRO A 52 -11.61 3.44 -8.40
C PRO A 52 -12.43 2.62 -9.39
N ILE A 53 -12.75 3.19 -10.55
CA ILE A 53 -13.33 2.45 -11.67
C ILE A 53 -12.22 1.55 -12.25
N ARG A 54 -12.43 0.24 -12.22
CA ARG A 54 -11.45 -0.76 -12.64
C ARG A 54 -12.05 -1.76 -13.61
N THR A 55 -11.25 -2.15 -14.60
CA THR A 55 -11.56 -3.29 -15.47
C THR A 55 -10.87 -4.55 -14.95
N GLN A 56 -11.38 -5.73 -15.30
CA GLN A 56 -10.75 -7.00 -14.95
C GLN A 56 -9.28 -7.07 -15.44
N ALA A 57 -9.00 -6.57 -16.65
CA ALA A 57 -7.66 -6.51 -17.18
C ALA A 57 -6.73 -5.62 -16.33
N GLY A 58 -7.20 -4.43 -15.96
CA GLY A 58 -6.44 -3.50 -15.11
C GLY A 58 -6.17 -4.06 -13.72
N ILE A 59 -7.13 -4.81 -13.12
CA ILE A 59 -6.92 -5.47 -11.83
C ILE A 59 -5.86 -6.58 -11.95
N LYS A 60 -5.90 -7.38 -13.01
CA LYS A 60 -4.91 -8.45 -13.27
C LYS A 60 -3.51 -7.87 -13.50
N GLU A 61 -3.40 -6.76 -14.21
CA GLU A 61 -2.11 -6.07 -14.41
C GLU A 61 -1.56 -5.51 -13.09
N TYR A 62 -2.40 -4.88 -12.27
CA TYR A 62 -2.04 -4.44 -10.92
C TYR A 62 -1.52 -5.61 -10.07
N LEU A 63 -2.21 -6.75 -10.06
CA LEU A 63 -1.78 -7.93 -9.31
C LEU A 63 -0.45 -8.50 -9.82
N LYS A 64 -0.21 -8.45 -11.14
CA LYS A 64 1.08 -8.81 -11.73
C LYS A 64 2.19 -7.91 -11.19
N GLY A 65 1.99 -6.59 -11.18
CA GLY A 65 2.94 -5.64 -10.61
C GLY A 65 3.21 -5.91 -9.12
N CYS A 66 2.17 -6.18 -8.33
CA CYS A 66 2.31 -6.54 -6.91
C CYS A 66 3.13 -7.83 -6.71
N ARG A 67 2.90 -8.84 -7.54
CA ARG A 67 3.66 -10.10 -7.52
C ARG A 67 5.13 -9.87 -7.85
N ASP A 68 5.41 -9.08 -8.87
CA ASP A 68 6.79 -8.84 -9.31
C ASP A 68 7.56 -8.01 -8.27
N ALA A 69 6.92 -7.03 -7.65
CA ALA A 69 7.47 -6.31 -6.50
C ALA A 69 7.75 -7.24 -5.31
N TYR A 70 6.81 -8.12 -4.97
CA TYR A 70 6.98 -9.10 -3.90
C TYR A 70 8.19 -10.02 -4.17
N LYS A 71 8.31 -10.56 -5.38
CA LYS A 71 9.44 -11.42 -5.76
C LYS A 71 10.78 -10.69 -5.65
N THR A 72 10.84 -9.45 -6.08
CA THR A 72 12.05 -8.63 -6.00
C THR A 72 12.48 -8.44 -4.54
N ILE A 73 11.56 -8.05 -3.66
CA ILE A 73 11.87 -7.85 -2.24
C ILE A 73 12.21 -9.18 -1.55
N LYS A 74 11.53 -10.28 -1.93
CA LYS A 74 11.86 -11.61 -1.43
C LYS A 74 13.27 -12.03 -1.79
N ASN A 75 13.74 -11.80 -3.01
CA ASN A 75 15.11 -12.07 -3.41
C ASN A 75 16.11 -11.27 -2.57
N PHE A 76 15.84 -9.99 -2.28
CA PHE A 76 16.68 -9.20 -1.40
C PHE A 76 16.67 -9.72 0.04
N TYR A 77 15.52 -10.15 0.55
CA TYR A 77 15.42 -10.80 1.86
C TYR A 77 16.31 -12.05 1.95
N GLU A 78 16.29 -12.90 0.92
CA GLU A 78 17.08 -14.13 0.86
C GLU A 78 18.58 -13.85 0.75
N CYS A 79 18.97 -12.75 0.12
CA CYS A 79 20.37 -12.32 -0.04
C CYS A 79 20.87 -11.42 1.10
N ALA A 80 20.04 -11.02 2.04
CA ALA A 80 20.43 -10.11 3.11
C ALA A 80 21.39 -10.79 4.10
N THR A 81 22.53 -10.15 4.34
CA THR A 81 23.57 -10.66 5.24
C THR A 81 23.41 -10.22 6.69
N SER A 82 22.81 -9.03 6.92
CA SER A 82 22.56 -8.54 8.27
C SER A 82 21.14 -8.89 8.75
N SER A 83 21.00 -9.17 10.04
CA SER A 83 19.69 -9.41 10.68
C SER A 83 18.77 -8.20 10.54
N GLU A 84 19.29 -6.99 10.72
CA GLU A 84 18.52 -5.76 10.62
C GLU A 84 17.92 -5.54 9.22
N SER A 85 18.71 -5.78 8.16
CA SER A 85 18.24 -5.70 6.79
C SER A 85 17.19 -6.78 6.51
N ARG A 86 17.42 -8.00 7.01
CA ARG A 86 16.48 -9.11 6.86
C ARG A 86 15.15 -8.83 7.53
N ASP A 87 15.16 -8.28 8.74
CA ASP A 87 13.94 -7.91 9.46
C ASP A 87 13.18 -6.79 8.75
N ALA A 88 13.89 -5.80 8.18
CA ALA A 88 13.28 -4.74 7.40
C ALA A 88 12.63 -5.26 6.10
N TYR A 89 13.29 -6.17 5.37
CA TYR A 89 12.68 -6.82 4.20
C TYR A 89 11.46 -7.66 4.58
N LYS A 90 11.54 -8.42 5.68
CA LYS A 90 10.40 -9.20 6.18
C LYS A 90 9.21 -8.32 6.50
N ALA A 91 9.42 -7.24 7.24
CA ALA A 91 8.36 -6.28 7.54
C ALA A 91 7.76 -5.65 6.29
N ALA A 92 8.59 -5.36 5.27
CA ALA A 92 8.11 -4.85 3.99
C ALA A 92 7.28 -5.90 3.23
N LEU A 93 7.72 -7.16 3.18
CA LEU A 93 6.97 -8.26 2.56
C LEU A 93 5.60 -8.45 3.21
N ASP A 94 5.50 -8.35 4.54
CA ASP A 94 4.27 -8.56 5.30
C ASP A 94 3.18 -7.51 4.98
N ILE A 95 3.56 -6.29 4.59
CA ILE A 95 2.60 -5.23 4.22
C ILE A 95 2.22 -5.22 2.74
N LEU A 96 2.95 -5.96 1.89
CA LEU A 96 2.64 -5.99 0.46
C LEU A 96 1.30 -6.68 0.19
N PRO A 97 0.46 -6.13 -0.70
CA PRO A 97 -0.84 -6.71 -1.04
C PRO A 97 -0.72 -8.17 -1.50
N TYR A 98 0.34 -8.51 -2.25
CA TYR A 98 0.55 -9.85 -2.77
C TYR A 98 0.82 -10.90 -1.68
N ASN A 99 1.32 -10.51 -0.50
CA ASN A 99 1.52 -11.44 0.62
C ASN A 99 0.20 -12.14 1.03
N ARG A 100 -0.91 -11.44 0.96
CA ARG A 100 -2.25 -11.97 1.25
C ARG A 100 -2.74 -12.98 0.20
N MET A 101 -2.11 -12.98 -0.98
CA MET A 101 -2.43 -13.90 -2.08
C MET A 101 -1.66 -15.22 -1.97
N LEU A 102 -0.85 -15.39 -0.91
CA LEU A 102 -0.05 -16.59 -0.69
C LEU A 102 -0.67 -17.47 0.39
N LYS A 103 -0.57 -18.78 0.18
CA LYS A 103 -0.81 -19.81 1.19
C LYS A 103 0.40 -20.75 1.18
N ASP A 104 1.03 -20.91 2.33
CA ASP A 104 2.25 -21.72 2.48
C ASP A 104 3.36 -21.38 1.46
N GLY A 105 3.53 -20.06 1.19
CA GLY A 105 4.51 -19.54 0.25
C GLY A 105 4.17 -19.74 -1.22
N LYS A 106 3.04 -20.35 -1.55
CA LYS A 106 2.55 -20.58 -2.92
C LYS A 106 1.37 -19.64 -3.25
N THR A 107 1.28 -19.25 -4.51
CA THR A 107 0.15 -18.45 -5.00
C THR A 107 -1.17 -19.19 -4.79
N ASN A 108 -2.10 -18.57 -4.08
CA ASN A 108 -3.47 -19.06 -3.91
C ASN A 108 -4.38 -18.40 -4.94
N TYR A 109 -4.66 -19.10 -6.02
CA TYR A 109 -5.49 -18.60 -7.12
C TYR A 109 -6.92 -18.28 -6.70
N PHE A 110 -7.48 -19.04 -5.74
CA PHE A 110 -8.82 -18.76 -5.22
C PHE A 110 -8.88 -17.38 -4.54
N VAL A 111 -7.86 -17.01 -3.78
CA VAL A 111 -7.77 -15.68 -3.16
C VAL A 111 -7.58 -14.58 -4.22
N ILE A 112 -6.85 -14.88 -5.30
CA ILE A 112 -6.69 -13.95 -6.42
C ILE A 112 -8.02 -13.71 -7.13
N ASP A 113 -8.76 -14.77 -7.43
CA ASP A 113 -10.06 -14.66 -8.10
C ASP A 113 -11.04 -13.87 -7.22
N ASN A 114 -11.13 -14.20 -5.92
CA ASN A 114 -11.94 -13.43 -4.97
C ASN A 114 -11.53 -11.94 -4.93
N PHE A 115 -10.23 -11.64 -4.94
CA PHE A 115 -9.77 -10.26 -4.96
C PHE A 115 -10.20 -9.52 -6.23
N VAL A 116 -10.15 -10.20 -7.39
CA VAL A 116 -10.59 -9.63 -8.66
C VAL A 116 -12.09 -9.34 -8.61
N ASP A 117 -12.88 -10.30 -8.13
CA ASP A 117 -14.34 -10.16 -8.03
C ASP A 117 -14.72 -9.05 -7.04
N GLU A 118 -14.14 -9.04 -5.84
CA GLU A 118 -14.36 -7.96 -4.87
C GLU A 118 -13.99 -6.57 -5.44
N ALA A 119 -12.88 -6.46 -6.17
CA ALA A 119 -12.45 -5.21 -6.75
C ALA A 119 -13.40 -4.73 -7.88
N LEU A 120 -13.97 -5.65 -8.64
CA LEU A 120 -14.99 -5.35 -9.67
C LEU A 120 -16.30 -4.92 -9.02
N VAL A 121 -16.73 -5.65 -7.98
CA VAL A 121 -17.96 -5.31 -7.23
C VAL A 121 -17.83 -3.93 -6.61
N LYS A 122 -16.73 -3.62 -5.92
CA LYS A 122 -16.47 -2.28 -5.37
C LYS A 122 -16.44 -1.21 -6.45
N SER A 123 -15.85 -1.49 -7.61
CA SER A 123 -15.85 -0.57 -8.75
C SER A 123 -17.26 -0.24 -9.23
N ALA A 124 -18.20 -1.20 -9.18
CA ALA A 124 -19.59 -0.96 -9.53
C ALA A 124 -20.26 0.05 -8.58
N TYR A 125 -19.88 0.08 -7.32
CA TYR A 125 -20.41 1.02 -6.33
C TYR A 125 -19.80 2.43 -6.37
N ASN A 126 -19.00 2.75 -7.39
CA ASN A 126 -18.53 4.12 -7.61
C ASN A 126 -19.70 5.07 -7.90
N ASN A 127 -20.71 4.63 -8.68
CA ASN A 127 -21.89 5.41 -8.98
C ASN A 127 -23.11 4.49 -9.19
N ILE A 128 -24.31 5.09 -9.13
CA ILE A 128 -25.59 4.33 -9.20
C ILE A 128 -25.80 3.65 -10.56
N ASP A 129 -25.41 4.28 -11.64
CA ASP A 129 -25.58 3.71 -12.99
C ASP A 129 -24.73 2.44 -13.16
N SER A 130 -23.54 2.41 -12.58
CA SER A 130 -22.68 1.24 -12.56
C SER A 130 -23.30 0.08 -11.77
N VAL A 131 -23.96 0.35 -10.63
CA VAL A 131 -24.71 -0.68 -9.88
C VAL A 131 -25.87 -1.23 -10.70
N VAL A 132 -26.64 -0.35 -11.33
CA VAL A 132 -27.76 -0.74 -12.21
C VAL A 132 -27.26 -1.59 -13.37
N ASN A 133 -26.16 -1.22 -14.01
CA ASN A 133 -25.56 -1.99 -15.09
C ASN A 133 -25.10 -3.37 -14.62
N ARG A 134 -24.52 -3.46 -13.41
CA ARG A 134 -24.13 -4.74 -12.83
C ARG A 134 -25.33 -5.67 -12.60
N TYR A 135 -26.49 -5.16 -12.21
CA TYR A 135 -27.74 -5.95 -12.16
C TYR A 135 -28.18 -6.44 -13.55
N LYS A 136 -28.04 -5.61 -14.59
CA LYS A 136 -28.38 -5.98 -15.97
C LYS A 136 -27.44 -7.06 -16.54
N GLU A 137 -26.16 -7.07 -16.14
CA GLU A 137 -25.20 -8.08 -16.55
C GLU A 137 -25.60 -9.49 -16.13
N SER A 138 -26.29 -9.65 -15.01
CA SER A 138 -26.78 -10.97 -14.55
C SER A 138 -27.86 -11.57 -15.46
N SER A 139 -28.50 -10.76 -16.32
CA SER A 139 -29.67 -11.11 -17.17
C SER A 139 -30.89 -11.68 -16.39
N LEU A 140 -30.82 -11.77 -15.08
CA LEU A 140 -31.87 -12.29 -14.20
C LEU A 140 -32.75 -11.20 -13.63
N PHE A 141 -32.32 -9.95 -13.71
CA PHE A 141 -33.00 -8.80 -13.15
C PHE A 141 -33.36 -7.75 -14.22
N LEU A 142 -34.52 -7.15 -14.04
CA LEU A 142 -34.94 -5.94 -14.78
C LEU A 142 -34.98 -4.78 -13.78
N PRO A 143 -33.82 -4.19 -13.42
CA PRO A 143 -33.76 -3.15 -12.40
C PRO A 143 -34.49 -1.89 -12.85
N LYS A 144 -35.32 -1.36 -11.97
CA LYS A 144 -35.97 -0.06 -12.14
C LYS A 144 -35.39 0.89 -11.11
N LEU A 145 -34.69 1.91 -11.57
CA LEU A 145 -34.21 2.98 -10.68
C LEU A 145 -35.38 3.87 -10.30
N THR A 146 -35.68 3.98 -9.01
CA THR A 146 -36.54 4.99 -8.46
C THR A 146 -35.74 6.22 -8.09
N GLN A 147 -36.36 7.39 -8.02
CA GLN A 147 -35.67 8.63 -7.66
C GLN A 147 -34.94 8.49 -6.33
N PRO A 148 -33.71 9.04 -6.20
CA PRO A 148 -32.94 8.96 -4.97
C PRO A 148 -33.73 9.62 -3.84
N LEU A 149 -34.02 8.84 -2.81
CA LEU A 149 -34.64 9.34 -1.60
C LEU A 149 -33.53 9.82 -0.67
N PHE A 150 -33.39 11.12 -0.50
CA PHE A 150 -32.44 11.69 0.47
C PHE A 150 -33.05 11.57 1.87
N TYR A 151 -32.88 10.41 2.50
CA TYR A 151 -33.16 10.25 3.92
C TYR A 151 -31.96 10.68 4.75
N LYS A 152 -32.16 11.55 5.71
CA LYS A 152 -31.19 11.77 6.81
C LYS A 152 -31.29 10.60 7.79
N PHE A 153 -30.70 9.46 7.45
CA PHE A 153 -30.68 8.31 8.34
C PHE A 153 -29.75 8.54 9.52
N GLY A 154 -30.27 8.24 10.73
CA GLY A 154 -29.52 7.89 11.92
C GLY A 154 -28.32 8.77 12.25
N ASP A 155 -28.42 10.10 12.08
CA ASP A 155 -27.31 11.01 12.35
C ASP A 155 -26.71 10.81 13.74
N LYS A 156 -27.48 10.33 14.75
CA LYS A 156 -26.95 10.08 16.10
C LYS A 156 -26.01 8.87 16.16
N GLU A 157 -26.35 7.74 15.54
CA GLU A 157 -25.48 6.56 15.54
C GLU A 157 -24.26 6.79 14.63
N ARG A 158 -24.48 7.42 13.50
CA ARG A 158 -23.43 7.83 12.57
C ARG A 158 -22.47 8.82 13.23
N LEU A 159 -22.96 9.83 13.92
CA LEU A 159 -22.16 10.79 14.67
C LEU A 159 -21.42 10.13 15.82
N SER A 160 -22.00 9.17 16.54
CA SER A 160 -21.31 8.48 17.65
C SER A 160 -20.15 7.61 17.19
N LEU A 161 -20.24 6.97 16.00
CA LEU A 161 -19.13 6.23 15.39
C LEU A 161 -18.07 7.17 14.82
N MET A 162 -18.48 8.30 14.25
CA MET A 162 -17.57 9.34 13.80
C MET A 162 -16.89 10.05 14.96
N ASP A 163 -17.57 10.30 16.07
CA ASP A 163 -17.01 10.96 17.26
C ASP A 163 -15.90 10.15 17.92
N LYS A 164 -16.02 8.82 18.02
CA LYS A 164 -14.94 7.99 18.54
C LYS A 164 -13.68 8.05 17.67
N ASN A 165 -13.85 7.99 16.35
CA ASN A 165 -12.73 8.08 15.42
C ASN A 165 -12.20 9.52 15.29
N SER A 166 -13.06 10.54 15.36
CA SER A 166 -12.68 11.95 15.37
C SER A 166 -11.93 12.31 16.64
N SER A 167 -12.35 11.81 17.82
CA SER A 167 -11.69 12.10 19.08
C SER A 167 -10.26 11.56 19.13
N ILE A 168 -10.02 10.34 18.61
CA ILE A 168 -8.66 9.77 18.51
C ILE A 168 -7.82 10.58 17.54
N LYS A 169 -8.37 10.92 16.39
CA LYS A 169 -7.69 11.72 15.37
C LYS A 169 -7.35 13.12 15.87
N GLU A 170 -8.28 13.80 16.54
CA GLU A 170 -8.05 15.11 17.12
C GLU A 170 -7.04 15.06 18.26
N SER A 171 -7.09 14.02 19.12
CA SER A 171 -6.08 13.80 20.15
C SER A 171 -4.69 13.67 19.54
N ARG A 172 -4.53 12.85 18.50
CA ARG A 172 -3.25 12.68 17.78
C ARG A 172 -2.76 13.97 17.12
N LYS A 173 -3.69 14.73 16.53
CA LYS A 173 -3.37 16.03 15.93
C LYS A 173 -2.79 16.99 16.98
N ARG A 174 -3.46 17.12 18.14
CA ARG A 174 -2.98 17.96 19.25
C ARG A 174 -1.62 17.51 19.78
N ILE A 175 -1.40 16.19 19.91
CA ILE A 175 -0.10 15.65 20.32
C ILE A 175 1.00 16.02 19.31
N VAL A 176 0.75 15.88 18.01
CA VAL A 176 1.73 16.21 16.97
C VAL A 176 2.04 17.71 16.93
N GLU A 177 1.03 18.58 17.07
CA GLU A 177 1.21 20.03 17.17
C GLU A 177 2.05 20.41 18.39
N LEU A 178 1.81 19.74 19.52
CA LEU A 178 2.58 19.94 20.73
C LEU A 178 4.04 19.49 20.60
N LEU A 179 4.27 18.29 20.02
CA LEU A 179 5.62 17.80 19.75
C LEU A 179 6.40 18.73 18.82
N GLU A 180 5.71 19.34 17.84
CA GLU A 180 6.32 20.34 16.95
C GLU A 180 6.68 21.62 17.69
N SER A 181 5.84 22.09 18.62
CA SER A 181 6.14 23.28 19.44
C SER A 181 7.31 23.06 20.41
N LEU A 182 7.57 21.82 20.80
CA LEU A 182 8.68 21.45 21.69
C LEU A 182 9.96 21.07 20.94
N LYS A 183 9.97 21.13 19.62
CA LYS A 183 11.06 20.61 18.77
C LYS A 183 12.43 21.19 19.11
N ASP A 184 12.49 22.50 19.34
CA ASP A 184 13.75 23.22 19.60
C ASP A 184 14.20 23.05 21.08
N ASP A 185 13.29 22.74 21.99
CA ASP A 185 13.57 22.59 23.43
C ASP A 185 13.37 21.17 23.98
N ARG A 186 13.35 20.19 23.09
CA ARG A 186 12.98 18.80 23.36
C ARG A 186 13.84 18.10 24.42
N ASN A 187 15.08 18.60 24.60
CA ASN A 187 16.03 18.01 25.56
C ASN A 187 15.91 18.65 26.97
N SER A 188 15.04 19.64 27.14
CA SER A 188 14.85 20.22 28.47
C SER A 188 14.16 19.22 29.41
N PRO A 189 14.48 19.22 30.72
CA PRO A 189 13.86 18.33 31.70
C PRO A 189 12.33 18.45 31.71
N LEU A 190 11.81 19.64 31.49
CA LEU A 190 10.39 19.93 31.46
C LEU A 190 9.71 19.32 30.23
N ALA A 191 10.31 19.45 29.06
CA ALA A 191 9.81 18.86 27.81
C ALA A 191 9.84 17.33 27.87
N GLN A 192 10.89 16.73 28.44
CA GLN A 192 11.00 15.29 28.62
C GLN A 192 9.95 14.74 29.58
N SER A 193 9.68 15.41 30.70
CA SER A 193 8.59 15.03 31.59
C SER A 193 7.25 15.04 30.87
N PHE A 194 6.99 16.09 30.12
CA PHE A 194 5.75 16.26 29.35
C PHE A 194 5.59 15.19 28.25
N ILE A 195 6.66 14.87 27.51
CA ILE A 195 6.67 13.80 26.51
C ILE A 195 6.43 12.44 27.18
N SER A 196 6.96 12.21 28.38
CA SER A 196 6.72 10.99 29.15
C SER A 196 5.24 10.82 29.51
N ASP A 197 4.57 11.91 29.93
CA ASP A 197 3.14 11.89 30.24
C ASP A 197 2.29 11.61 28.99
N ILE A 198 2.62 12.27 27.87
CA ILE A 198 1.94 12.01 26.60
C ILE A 198 2.17 10.57 26.12
N ARG A 199 3.35 9.99 26.35
CA ARG A 199 3.67 8.60 25.99
C ARG A 199 2.76 7.59 26.70
N GLN A 200 2.26 7.91 27.88
CA GLN A 200 1.26 7.06 28.56
C GLN A 200 -0.11 7.08 27.86
N VAL A 201 -0.41 8.17 27.13
CA VAL A 201 -1.69 8.33 26.42
C VAL A 201 -1.65 7.68 25.03
N ASP A 202 -0.64 7.99 24.23
CA ASP A 202 -0.45 7.41 22.88
C ASP A 202 1.03 7.36 22.52
N ALA A 203 1.72 6.29 22.98
CA ALA A 203 3.14 6.07 22.67
C ALA A 203 3.39 5.96 21.18
N PHE A 204 2.45 5.36 20.44
CA PHE A 204 2.59 5.15 19.03
C PHE A 204 2.77 6.44 18.22
N ILE A 205 1.99 7.50 18.54
CA ILE A 205 2.07 8.75 17.77
C ILE A 205 3.39 9.49 18.03
N ILE A 206 3.98 9.33 19.22
CA ILE A 206 5.31 9.89 19.55
C ILE A 206 6.39 9.18 18.71
N ASP A 207 6.38 7.83 18.73
CA ASP A 207 7.35 7.04 17.99
C ASP A 207 7.19 7.28 16.45
N ALA A 208 5.97 7.48 16.00
CA ALA A 208 5.68 7.86 14.62
C ALA A 208 6.23 9.25 14.28
N TYR A 209 6.02 10.24 15.15
CA TYR A 209 6.55 11.58 14.95
C TYR A 209 8.09 11.58 14.87
N ASP A 210 8.74 10.82 15.76
CA ASP A 210 10.19 10.69 15.78
C ASP A 210 10.72 9.95 14.54
N THR A 211 9.95 8.99 14.04
CA THR A 211 10.36 8.17 12.88
C THR A 211 10.08 8.86 11.56
N VAL A 212 8.84 9.28 11.30
CA VAL A 212 8.41 9.75 9.97
C VAL A 212 8.16 11.25 9.87
N GLY A 213 8.03 11.95 11.01
CA GLY A 213 7.80 13.38 11.08
C GLY A 213 6.33 13.80 10.91
N LYS A 214 6.07 15.10 11.19
CA LYS A 214 4.73 15.70 11.16
C LYS A 214 4.06 15.55 9.80
N GLU A 215 4.75 15.92 8.71
CA GLU A 215 4.17 15.95 7.35
C GLU A 215 3.60 14.60 6.93
N VAL A 216 4.34 13.52 7.20
CA VAL A 216 3.89 12.16 6.85
C VAL A 216 2.68 11.74 7.68
N ILE A 217 2.62 12.13 8.95
CA ILE A 217 1.46 11.84 9.81
C ILE A 217 0.22 12.57 9.31
N GLU A 218 0.34 13.84 8.95
CA GLU A 218 -0.76 14.67 8.43
C GLU A 218 -1.30 14.13 7.10
N VAL A 219 -0.42 13.82 6.13
CA VAL A 219 -0.81 13.21 4.84
C VAL A 219 -1.53 11.88 5.03
N ASN A 220 -1.16 11.10 6.05
CA ASN A 220 -1.83 9.83 6.40
C ASN A 220 -3.05 10.02 7.31
N ASN A 221 -3.51 11.25 7.48
CA ASN A 221 -4.74 11.61 8.20
C ASN A 221 -4.82 11.00 9.62
N TYR A 222 -3.68 10.92 10.32
CA TYR A 222 -3.53 10.37 11.68
C TYR A 222 -3.98 8.91 11.85
N SER A 223 -4.12 8.17 10.73
CA SER A 223 -4.53 6.77 10.71
C SER A 223 -3.42 5.86 11.21
N PHE A 224 -3.68 5.08 12.28
CA PHE A 224 -2.72 4.11 12.84
C PHE A 224 -2.11 3.19 11.78
N LYS A 225 -2.96 2.58 10.94
CA LYS A 225 -2.54 1.62 9.93
C LYS A 225 -1.61 2.28 8.90
N LYS A 226 -2.04 3.41 8.32
CA LYS A 226 -1.26 4.13 7.29
C LYS A 226 0.06 4.67 7.83
N ILE A 227 0.06 5.21 9.05
CA ILE A 227 1.28 5.70 9.70
C ILE A 227 2.25 4.54 9.98
N LYS A 228 1.74 3.40 10.49
CA LYS A 228 2.57 2.22 10.73
C LYS A 228 3.21 1.70 9.43
N GLU A 229 2.47 1.66 8.33
CA GLU A 229 3.00 1.31 7.02
C GLU A 229 4.10 2.29 6.56
N ALA A 230 3.88 3.59 6.76
CA ALA A 230 4.89 4.61 6.45
C ALA A 230 6.17 4.47 7.28
N MET A 231 6.05 4.15 8.59
CA MET A 231 7.21 3.85 9.45
C MET A 231 7.98 2.62 8.97
N ILE A 232 7.27 1.55 8.61
CA ILE A 232 7.87 0.33 8.05
C ILE A 232 8.62 0.66 6.76
N MET A 233 8.00 1.41 5.85
CA MET A 233 8.63 1.80 4.58
C MET A 233 9.86 2.69 4.77
N LYS A 234 9.85 3.58 5.76
CA LYS A 234 11.04 4.39 6.08
C LYS A 234 12.17 3.51 6.62
N ASN A 235 11.88 2.65 7.58
CA ASN A 235 12.85 1.71 8.13
C ASN A 235 13.42 0.78 7.05
N TYR A 236 12.56 0.27 6.15
CA TYR A 236 12.97 -0.50 4.98
C TYR A 236 13.99 0.28 4.14
N ARG A 237 13.70 1.53 3.76
CA ARG A 237 14.61 2.36 2.98
C ARG A 237 15.96 2.60 3.67
N GLU A 238 15.94 2.88 4.97
CA GLU A 238 17.15 3.16 5.74
C GLU A 238 18.03 1.92 5.94
N LYS A 239 17.42 0.75 6.17
CA LYS A 239 18.12 -0.50 6.49
C LYS A 239 18.53 -1.34 5.27
N THR A 240 17.82 -1.17 4.14
CA THR A 240 18.00 -2.03 2.96
C THR A 240 18.62 -1.33 1.75
N SER A 241 18.61 -0.01 1.70
CA SER A 241 19.14 0.74 0.56
C SER A 241 20.57 0.37 0.18
N GLY A 242 21.40 0.10 1.17
CA GLY A 242 22.78 -0.35 0.95
C GLY A 242 22.85 -1.73 0.31
N VAL A 243 22.03 -2.68 0.75
CA VAL A 243 21.96 -4.05 0.22
C VAL A 243 21.42 -4.05 -1.21
N GLU A 244 20.33 -3.32 -1.45
CA GLU A 244 19.74 -3.18 -2.78
C GLU A 244 20.73 -2.56 -3.77
N PHE A 245 21.41 -1.51 -3.36
CA PHE A 245 22.43 -0.85 -4.18
C PHE A 245 23.54 -1.79 -4.58
N VAL A 246 24.07 -2.58 -3.63
CA VAL A 246 25.13 -3.58 -3.91
C VAL A 246 24.65 -4.67 -4.87
N GLN A 247 23.43 -5.17 -4.71
CA GLN A 247 22.87 -6.16 -5.63
C GLN A 247 22.68 -5.59 -7.05
N LEU A 248 22.16 -4.37 -7.16
CA LEU A 248 22.01 -3.68 -8.45
C LEU A 248 23.36 -3.43 -9.11
N LEU A 249 24.40 -3.07 -8.33
CA LEU A 249 25.77 -2.94 -8.83
C LEU A 249 26.28 -4.26 -9.42
N LYS A 250 26.10 -5.40 -8.73
CA LYS A 250 26.53 -6.72 -9.21
C LYS A 250 25.82 -7.14 -10.50
N ILE A 251 24.55 -6.76 -10.66
CA ILE A 251 23.77 -7.02 -11.88
C ILE A 251 24.23 -6.11 -13.04
N SER A 252 24.48 -4.84 -12.77
CA SER A 252 24.83 -3.84 -13.80
C SER A 252 26.27 -3.94 -14.28
N PHE A 253 27.20 -4.33 -13.39
CA PHE A 253 28.62 -4.41 -13.71
C PHE A 253 29.13 -5.84 -13.72
N ILE A 254 29.25 -6.40 -14.92
CA ILE A 254 29.63 -7.80 -15.13
C ILE A 254 31.17 -7.94 -15.03
N THR A 255 31.62 -8.91 -14.23
CA THR A 255 33.02 -9.26 -14.09
C THR A 255 33.65 -9.62 -15.44
N GLY A 256 34.83 -9.10 -15.70
CA GLY A 256 35.58 -9.30 -16.95
C GLY A 256 35.20 -8.29 -18.06
N LYS A 257 34.07 -7.63 -18.01
CA LYS A 257 33.63 -6.67 -19.00
C LYS A 257 34.32 -5.32 -18.85
N LYS A 258 34.49 -4.62 -19.96
CA LYS A 258 35.07 -3.28 -20.02
C LYS A 258 33.96 -2.26 -20.25
N TYR A 259 34.03 -1.14 -19.55
CA TYR A 259 33.10 -0.01 -19.62
C TYR A 259 33.86 1.29 -19.78
N THR A 260 33.38 2.23 -20.58
CA THR A 260 33.93 3.58 -20.64
C THR A 260 33.71 4.30 -19.31
N ARG A 261 34.55 5.28 -18.98
CA ARG A 261 34.36 6.08 -17.76
C ARG A 261 33.02 6.81 -17.75
N LYS A 262 32.49 7.19 -18.92
CA LYS A 262 31.19 7.83 -19.05
C LYS A 262 30.05 6.86 -18.69
N GLU A 263 30.05 5.67 -19.25
CA GLU A 263 29.06 4.61 -18.94
C GLU A 263 29.05 4.28 -17.45
N VAL A 264 30.22 4.08 -16.84
CA VAL A 264 30.31 3.81 -15.39
C VAL A 264 29.70 4.94 -14.57
N LYS A 265 29.98 6.20 -14.91
CA LYS A 265 29.46 7.34 -14.17
C LYS A 265 27.96 7.48 -14.31
N GLU A 266 27.42 7.30 -15.52
CA GLU A 266 25.99 7.40 -15.80
C GLU A 266 25.22 6.27 -15.12
N GLU A 267 25.73 5.05 -15.20
CA GLU A 267 25.11 3.89 -14.57
C GLU A 267 25.12 4.00 -13.03
N LEU A 268 26.21 4.42 -12.42
CA LEU A 268 26.26 4.66 -10.98
C LEU A 268 25.23 5.73 -10.55
N LYS A 269 25.10 6.82 -11.30
CA LYS A 269 24.10 7.85 -11.02
C LYS A 269 22.68 7.28 -11.11
N ARG A 270 22.41 6.47 -12.14
CA ARG A 270 21.12 5.79 -12.32
C ARG A 270 20.80 4.87 -11.13
N LEU A 271 21.78 4.08 -10.67
CA LEU A 271 21.60 3.17 -9.54
C LEU A 271 21.36 3.92 -8.22
N TYR A 272 22.08 4.98 -7.94
CA TYR A 272 21.83 5.84 -6.77
C TYR A 272 20.41 6.45 -6.80
N SER A 273 19.94 6.85 -7.97
CA SER A 273 18.59 7.38 -8.15
C SER A 273 17.52 6.30 -7.94
N LEU A 274 17.73 5.08 -8.44
CA LEU A 274 16.79 3.97 -8.27
C LEU A 274 16.58 3.57 -6.81
N VAL A 275 17.66 3.57 -6.03
CA VAL A 275 17.61 3.22 -4.60
C VAL A 275 17.23 4.43 -3.74
N ASN A 276 17.03 5.60 -4.36
CA ASN A 276 16.74 6.86 -3.68
C ASN A 276 17.73 7.17 -2.54
N THR A 277 19.01 6.85 -2.75
CA THR A 277 20.09 7.04 -1.78
C THR A 277 21.01 8.16 -2.27
N ALA A 278 21.28 9.14 -1.42
CA ALA A 278 22.24 10.20 -1.74
C ALA A 278 23.68 9.66 -1.58
N PRO A 279 24.54 9.80 -2.60
CA PRO A 279 25.94 9.43 -2.47
C PRO A 279 26.66 10.35 -1.47
N LYS A 280 27.50 9.78 -0.61
CA LYS A 280 28.31 10.53 0.37
C LYS A 280 29.29 11.54 -0.28
N LYS A 281 29.66 11.31 -1.54
CA LYS A 281 30.55 12.15 -2.34
C LYS A 281 30.04 12.28 -3.78
N ALA A 282 30.55 13.24 -4.52
CA ALA A 282 30.23 13.38 -5.94
C ALA A 282 30.53 12.08 -6.71
N VAL A 283 29.53 11.57 -7.45
CA VAL A 283 29.66 10.32 -8.22
C VAL A 283 30.58 10.54 -9.41
N THR A 284 31.68 9.82 -9.43
CA THR A 284 32.63 9.76 -10.54
C THR A 284 32.77 8.33 -11.04
N ALA A 285 33.39 8.13 -12.20
CA ALA A 285 33.67 6.77 -12.67
C ALA A 285 34.57 5.96 -11.71
N MET A 286 35.39 6.66 -10.92
CA MET A 286 36.30 6.02 -9.97
C MET A 286 35.60 5.60 -8.67
N THR A 287 34.40 6.05 -8.40
CA THR A 287 33.54 5.57 -7.28
C THR A 287 33.30 4.07 -7.35
N ILE A 288 33.40 3.46 -8.55
CA ILE A 288 33.28 2.02 -8.72
C ILE A 288 34.36 1.23 -7.97
N LYS A 289 35.54 1.84 -7.64
CA LYS A 289 36.60 1.21 -6.86
C LYS A 289 36.18 0.83 -5.43
N ASP A 290 35.18 1.53 -4.91
CA ASP A 290 34.67 1.25 -3.57
C ASP A 290 33.90 -0.10 -3.51
N PHE A 291 33.51 -0.63 -4.68
CA PHE A 291 32.66 -1.80 -4.82
C PHE A 291 33.29 -2.95 -5.60
N PHE A 292 34.25 -2.65 -6.49
CA PHE A 292 34.91 -3.64 -7.35
C PHE A 292 36.40 -3.38 -7.44
N LYS A 293 37.16 -4.46 -7.49
CA LYS A 293 38.53 -4.40 -7.97
C LYS A 293 38.51 -4.14 -9.47
N ILE A 294 39.24 -3.16 -9.91
CA ILE A 294 39.22 -2.69 -11.29
C ILE A 294 40.59 -2.60 -11.91
N GLN A 295 40.65 -2.68 -13.24
CA GLN A 295 41.84 -2.41 -14.05
C GLN A 295 41.53 -1.28 -15.00
N GLU A 296 42.36 -0.22 -15.01
CA GLU A 296 42.25 0.84 -16.02
C GLU A 296 42.70 0.34 -17.36
N CYS A 297 41.95 0.61 -18.41
CA CYS A 297 42.24 0.18 -19.78
C CYS A 297 41.74 1.23 -20.80
N LYS A 298 41.82 0.91 -22.07
CA LYS A 298 41.25 1.75 -23.16
C LYS A 298 40.30 0.93 -24.01
N ILE A 299 39.24 1.57 -24.52
CA ILE A 299 38.34 1.08 -25.54
C ILE A 299 38.30 2.14 -26.63
N ALA A 300 38.63 1.81 -27.89
CA ALA A 300 38.65 2.75 -29.02
C ALA A 300 39.30 4.10 -28.67
N ASN A 301 40.50 4.07 -28.08
CA ASN A 301 41.29 5.22 -27.59
C ASN A 301 40.66 6.04 -26.44
N GLN A 302 39.51 5.66 -25.89
CA GLN A 302 38.91 6.30 -24.73
C GLN A 302 39.33 5.59 -23.44
N LYS A 303 39.49 6.36 -22.33
CA LYS A 303 39.76 5.80 -21.00
C LYS A 303 38.59 4.95 -20.55
N ALA A 304 38.86 3.70 -20.19
CA ALA A 304 37.88 2.68 -19.79
C ALA A 304 38.33 1.97 -18.50
N ILE A 305 37.40 1.22 -17.93
CA ILE A 305 37.58 0.46 -16.70
C ILE A 305 37.14 -0.98 -16.98
N ARG A 306 37.99 -1.95 -16.66
CA ARG A 306 37.65 -3.37 -16.64
C ARG A 306 37.30 -3.78 -15.22
N ILE A 307 36.14 -4.41 -15.02
CA ILE A 307 35.69 -4.95 -13.74
C ILE A 307 36.41 -6.31 -13.55
N LEU A 308 37.09 -6.49 -12.45
CA LEU A 308 37.83 -7.73 -12.15
C LEU A 308 37.04 -8.66 -11.23
N GLU A 309 36.73 -8.18 -10.02
CA GLU A 309 35.98 -8.93 -9.01
C GLU A 309 35.24 -7.99 -8.07
N PRO A 310 34.08 -8.38 -7.52
CA PRO A 310 33.40 -7.60 -6.48
C PRO A 310 34.23 -7.63 -5.18
N LEU A 311 34.26 -6.48 -4.46
CA LEU A 311 34.90 -6.34 -3.14
C LEU A 311 33.89 -6.53 -1.99
N ILE A 312 32.58 -6.58 -2.29
CA ILE A 312 31.46 -6.66 -1.36
C ILE A 312 30.45 -7.72 -1.82
#